data_9375a6f1a696cda15ce7c098585e9437
#
_entry.id   9375a6f1a696cda15ce7c098585e9437
#
_cell.length_a   1.000
_cell.length_b   1.000
_cell.length_c   1.000
_cell.angle_alpha   90.00
_cell.angle_beta   90.00
_cell.angle_gamma   90.00
#
_symmetry.space_group_name_H-M   'P 1'
#
loop_
_entity.id
_entity.type
_entity.pdbx_description
1 polymer ?
#
loop_
_entity_poly.entity_id
_entity_poly.type
_entity_poly.pdbx_seq_one_letter_code
_entity_poly.pdbx_strand_id
1 'polypeptide(L)'
;MIQSMTGFGKATLQLPTKKITVEVKSLNSKGLDLNVRMPSLYREMELGLRNQIALKLERGKVDFSVFIESTAEQTSTKVNVPIVKAYIKQLREVYADADETELMKMAVRMPDTMKIEREEIDENDWAQIQTAIEEALQNILTFRKAEGLSLENEFQLRIANIRQYMNEALALDPERVQAIKDRLQTAISELKVNVDENRFEQELIYYLEKLDITEEKVRLTNHLDYFLETINGTEANGRKLGFITQEMGREINTMGSKSNHAQMQKLVVQMKDELEKIKEQVLNVL
;
A
#
# COMPACT_ATOMS: atom_id res chain seq x y z
N MET A 1 -0.70 9.67 14.00
CA MET A 1 0.19 9.75 12.81
C MET A 1 0.02 8.47 12.00
N ILE A 2 -0.51 8.57 10.80
CA ILE A 2 -0.75 7.43 9.91
C ILE A 2 0.55 6.91 9.28
N GLN A 3 0.55 5.63 8.90
CA GLN A 3 1.64 5.01 8.15
C GLN A 3 1.08 4.45 6.84
N SER A 4 1.88 4.51 5.78
CA SER A 4 1.53 3.86 4.52
C SER A 4 1.78 2.35 4.58
N MET A 5 0.92 1.56 3.91
CA MET A 5 1.17 0.13 3.67
C MET A 5 2.24 -0.10 2.60
N THR A 6 2.42 0.85 1.69
CA THR A 6 3.46 0.79 0.67
C THR A 6 4.78 1.26 1.23
N GLY A 7 5.87 0.70 0.72
CA GLY A 7 7.20 1.10 1.15
C GLY A 7 8.31 0.30 0.50
N PHE A 8 9.51 0.87 0.59
CA PHE A 8 10.74 0.26 0.12
C PHE A 8 11.85 0.49 1.14
N GLY A 9 12.61 -0.56 1.42
CA GLY A 9 13.80 -0.49 2.23
C GLY A 9 14.94 -1.28 1.58
N LYS A 10 16.12 -0.74 1.63
CA LYS A 10 17.33 -1.37 1.11
C LYS A 10 18.49 -1.11 2.05
N ALA A 11 19.31 -2.14 2.25
CA ALA A 11 20.60 -2.04 2.91
C ALA A 11 21.64 -2.77 2.06
N THR A 12 22.85 -2.27 2.07
CA THR A 12 23.97 -2.87 1.35
C THR A 12 25.20 -2.87 2.26
N LEU A 13 25.72 -4.03 2.56
CA LEU A 13 26.91 -4.22 3.37
C LEU A 13 28.04 -4.76 2.50
N GLN A 14 29.15 -4.04 2.45
CA GLN A 14 30.34 -4.46 1.74
C GLN A 14 31.31 -5.11 2.72
N LEU A 15 31.61 -6.39 2.49
CA LEU A 15 32.58 -7.17 3.23
C LEU A 15 33.82 -7.40 2.34
N PRO A 16 34.97 -7.83 2.91
CA PRO A 16 36.18 -8.07 2.14
C PRO A 16 36.00 -9.08 0.99
N THR A 17 35.18 -10.12 1.20
CA THR A 17 34.97 -11.22 0.25
C THR A 17 33.55 -11.29 -0.32
N LYS A 18 32.62 -10.50 0.19
CA LYS A 18 31.19 -10.58 -0.15
C LYS A 18 30.56 -9.20 -0.16
N LYS A 19 29.57 -9.02 -1.01
CA LYS A 19 28.64 -7.90 -0.96
C LYS A 19 27.24 -8.45 -0.64
N ILE A 20 26.65 -7.97 0.44
CA ILE A 20 25.32 -8.37 0.89
C ILE A 20 24.37 -7.23 0.54
N THR A 21 23.31 -7.54 -0.17
CA THR A 21 22.22 -6.59 -0.47
C THR A 21 20.91 -7.16 0.04
N VAL A 22 20.25 -6.43 0.91
CA VAL A 22 18.92 -6.76 1.43
C VAL A 22 17.94 -5.77 0.86
N GLU A 23 16.87 -6.26 0.25
CA GLU A 23 15.77 -5.44 -0.26
C GLU A 23 14.44 -5.92 0.33
N VAL A 24 13.63 -4.99 0.75
CA VAL A 24 12.27 -5.22 1.22
C VAL A 24 11.31 -4.26 0.54
N LYS A 25 10.27 -4.82 -0.09
CA LYS A 25 9.22 -4.07 -0.77
C LYS A 25 7.88 -4.45 -0.15
N SER A 26 7.03 -3.49 0.06
CA SER A 26 5.69 -3.71 0.59
C SER A 26 4.65 -3.00 -0.27
N LEU A 27 3.57 -3.71 -0.57
CA LEU A 27 2.40 -3.21 -1.28
C LEU A 27 1.15 -3.43 -0.41
N ASN A 28 0.05 -2.76 -0.79
CA ASN A 28 -1.22 -2.93 -0.11
C ASN A 28 -1.72 -4.37 -0.20
N SER A 29 -2.19 -4.91 0.94
CA SER A 29 -2.87 -6.21 1.03
C SER A 29 -3.80 -6.25 2.24
N LYS A 30 -4.81 -7.15 2.21
CA LYS A 30 -5.76 -7.33 3.33
C LYS A 30 -5.13 -7.94 4.58
N GLY A 31 -4.08 -8.71 4.45
CA GLY A 31 -3.30 -9.34 5.51
C GLY A 31 -1.81 -9.25 5.21
N LEU A 32 -0.98 -9.92 6.00
CA LEU A 32 0.43 -10.08 5.71
C LEU A 32 0.61 -11.25 4.73
N ASP A 33 1.09 -10.94 3.52
CA ASP A 33 1.52 -11.92 2.51
C ASP A 33 3.03 -11.74 2.33
N LEU A 34 3.82 -12.66 2.89
CA LEU A 34 5.28 -12.54 2.97
C LEU A 34 5.97 -13.56 2.06
N ASN A 35 6.62 -13.06 1.04
CA ASN A 35 7.51 -13.81 0.16
C ASN A 35 8.98 -13.52 0.53
N VAL A 36 9.72 -14.56 0.94
CA VAL A 36 11.13 -14.44 1.32
C VAL A 36 11.99 -15.17 0.30
N ARG A 37 12.99 -14.49 -0.23
CA ARG A 37 14.01 -15.04 -1.12
C ARG A 37 15.37 -14.84 -0.48
N MET A 38 16.08 -15.95 -0.26
CA MET A 38 17.41 -15.93 0.32
C MET A 38 18.27 -17.07 -0.23
N PRO A 39 19.60 -16.97 -0.17
CA PRO A 39 20.48 -18.06 -0.58
C PRO A 39 20.19 -19.34 0.22
N SER A 40 20.28 -20.49 -0.46
CA SER A 40 20.00 -21.82 0.11
C SER A 40 20.80 -22.14 1.37
N LEU A 41 21.99 -21.57 1.49
CA LEU A 41 22.87 -21.70 2.65
C LEU A 41 22.18 -21.26 3.96
N TYR A 42 21.37 -20.20 3.93
CA TYR A 42 20.73 -19.61 5.11
C TYR A 42 19.27 -20.05 5.29
N ARG A 43 18.82 -21.09 4.59
CA ARG A 43 17.42 -21.55 4.59
C ARG A 43 16.89 -21.94 5.96
N GLU A 44 17.75 -22.44 6.82
CA GLU A 44 17.42 -22.81 8.21
C GLU A 44 17.00 -21.58 9.04
N MET A 45 17.49 -20.39 8.70
CA MET A 45 17.18 -19.13 9.39
C MET A 45 15.90 -18.47 8.88
N GLU A 46 15.29 -19.00 7.81
CA GLU A 46 14.12 -18.39 7.15
C GLU A 46 12.93 -18.22 8.10
N LEU A 47 12.65 -19.22 8.94
CA LEU A 47 11.49 -19.17 9.86
C LEU A 47 11.64 -18.05 10.88
N GLY A 48 12.81 -17.89 11.47
CA GLY A 48 13.12 -16.81 12.41
C GLY A 48 12.99 -15.43 11.74
N LEU A 49 13.50 -15.32 10.52
CA LEU A 49 13.40 -14.09 9.71
C LEU A 49 11.95 -13.74 9.37
N ARG A 50 11.12 -14.71 8.99
CA ARG A 50 9.69 -14.50 8.73
C ARG A 50 8.97 -13.94 9.95
N ASN A 51 9.24 -14.47 11.13
CA ASN A 51 8.68 -13.98 12.38
C ASN A 51 9.12 -12.54 12.69
N GLN A 52 10.41 -12.23 12.49
CA GLN A 52 10.95 -10.88 12.68
C GLN A 52 10.29 -9.85 11.74
N ILE A 53 10.14 -10.19 10.46
CA ILE A 53 9.49 -9.34 9.47
C ILE A 53 8.00 -9.16 9.82
N ALA A 54 7.30 -10.23 10.19
CA ALA A 54 5.88 -10.19 10.54
C ALA A 54 5.60 -9.28 11.74
N LEU A 55 6.45 -9.32 12.77
CA LEU A 55 6.33 -8.45 13.95
C LEU A 55 6.52 -6.97 13.61
N LYS A 56 7.37 -6.64 12.62
CA LYS A 56 7.67 -5.24 12.27
C LYS A 56 6.75 -4.65 11.23
N LEU A 57 6.30 -5.45 10.27
CA LEU A 57 5.53 -4.94 9.12
C LEU A 57 4.03 -5.19 9.22
N GLU A 58 3.58 -6.02 10.17
CA GLU A 58 2.19 -6.31 10.55
C GLU A 58 1.27 -6.68 9.38
N ARG A 59 1.25 -5.89 8.29
CA ARG A 59 0.34 -6.02 7.15
C ARG A 59 1.00 -5.56 5.85
N GLY A 60 0.52 -6.14 4.73
CA GLY A 60 0.96 -5.82 3.37
C GLY A 60 1.41 -7.06 2.60
N LYS A 61 1.52 -6.95 1.28
CA LYS A 61 2.22 -7.92 0.46
C LYS A 61 3.70 -7.53 0.46
N VAL A 62 4.51 -8.33 1.14
CA VAL A 62 5.93 -8.05 1.39
C VAL A 62 6.80 -9.01 0.59
N ASP A 63 7.58 -8.47 -0.33
CA ASP A 63 8.67 -9.16 -1.01
C ASP A 63 9.99 -8.80 -0.32
N PHE A 64 10.62 -9.80 0.29
CA PHE A 64 11.88 -9.68 0.99
C PHE A 64 12.95 -10.51 0.28
N SER A 65 14.10 -9.94 -0.01
CA SER A 65 15.19 -10.64 -0.71
C SER A 65 16.55 -10.30 -0.12
N VAL A 66 17.36 -11.35 0.04
CA VAL A 66 18.77 -11.25 0.41
C VAL A 66 19.60 -11.74 -0.76
N PHE A 67 20.46 -10.88 -1.28
CA PHE A 67 21.42 -11.18 -2.33
C PHE A 67 22.83 -11.14 -1.74
N ILE A 68 23.61 -12.16 -2.05
CA ILE A 68 25.02 -12.23 -1.65
C ILE A 68 25.84 -12.44 -2.90
N GLU A 69 26.69 -11.46 -3.22
CA GLU A 69 27.63 -11.52 -4.32
C GLU A 69 29.02 -11.77 -3.74
N SER A 70 29.71 -12.84 -4.17
CA SER A 70 31.12 -13.06 -3.82
C SER A 70 31.99 -12.08 -4.61
N THR A 71 32.85 -11.34 -3.91
CA THR A 71 33.85 -10.43 -4.53
C THR A 71 35.24 -11.07 -4.62
N ALA A 72 35.39 -12.27 -4.06
CA ALA A 72 36.65 -13.04 -4.11
C ALA A 72 36.71 -13.95 -5.34
N GLU A 73 37.89 -14.21 -5.86
CA GLU A 73 38.17 -15.17 -6.94
C GLU A 73 37.99 -16.66 -6.48
N GLN A 74 37.06 -16.89 -5.56
CA GLN A 74 36.77 -18.25 -5.06
C GLN A 74 35.77 -18.93 -5.97
N THR A 75 36.17 -20.04 -6.58
CA THR A 75 35.27 -20.90 -7.34
C THR A 75 34.38 -21.67 -6.36
N SER A 76 33.06 -21.67 -6.60
CA SER A 76 32.04 -22.40 -5.81
C SER A 76 32.22 -23.94 -5.88
N THR A 77 33.08 -24.40 -6.76
CA THR A 77 33.35 -25.82 -6.97
C THR A 77 34.85 -26.12 -6.79
N LYS A 78 35.14 -27.14 -6.00
CA LYS A 78 36.50 -27.67 -5.86
C LYS A 78 36.63 -28.99 -6.61
N VAL A 79 37.82 -29.22 -7.20
CA VAL A 79 38.12 -30.49 -7.83
C VAL A 79 38.20 -31.58 -6.76
N ASN A 80 37.45 -32.66 -6.93
CA ASN A 80 37.50 -33.83 -6.08
C ASN A 80 38.73 -34.68 -6.42
N VAL A 81 39.88 -34.26 -5.91
CA VAL A 81 41.19 -34.88 -6.22
C VAL A 81 41.20 -36.39 -6.05
N PRO A 82 40.63 -37.00 -4.97
CA PRO A 82 40.56 -38.45 -4.83
C PRO A 82 39.83 -39.14 -5.99
N ILE A 83 38.69 -38.61 -6.42
CA ILE A 83 37.88 -39.17 -7.53
C ILE A 83 38.61 -39.00 -8.86
N VAL A 84 39.21 -37.85 -9.13
CA VAL A 84 39.99 -37.62 -10.34
C VAL A 84 41.18 -38.62 -10.40
N LYS A 85 41.89 -38.79 -9.30
CA LYS A 85 43.00 -39.79 -9.23
C LYS A 85 42.50 -41.23 -9.44
N ALA A 86 41.33 -41.59 -8.91
CA ALA A 86 40.73 -42.90 -9.13
C ALA A 86 40.39 -43.14 -10.61
N TYR A 87 39.80 -42.13 -11.30
CA TYR A 87 39.53 -42.22 -12.73
C TYR A 87 40.83 -42.31 -13.56
N ILE A 88 41.86 -41.54 -13.24
CA ILE A 88 43.16 -41.62 -13.92
C ILE A 88 43.72 -43.04 -13.79
N LYS A 89 43.62 -43.64 -12.61
CA LYS A 89 44.10 -45.03 -12.40
C LYS A 89 43.30 -46.02 -13.28
N GLN A 90 41.98 -45.95 -13.30
CA GLN A 90 41.12 -46.81 -14.10
C GLN A 90 41.39 -46.65 -15.61
N LEU A 91 41.55 -45.44 -16.09
CA LEU A 91 41.88 -45.16 -17.50
C LEU A 91 43.26 -45.69 -17.89
N ARG A 92 44.26 -45.65 -16.98
CA ARG A 92 45.56 -46.21 -17.18
C ARG A 92 45.57 -47.74 -17.21
N GLU A 93 44.66 -48.41 -16.49
CA GLU A 93 44.45 -49.86 -16.57
C GLU A 93 43.92 -50.29 -17.95
N VAL A 94 43.19 -49.41 -18.65
CA VAL A 94 42.68 -49.67 -20.01
C VAL A 94 43.75 -49.44 -21.08
N TYR A 95 44.59 -48.40 -20.90
CA TYR A 95 45.70 -48.10 -21.81
C TYR A 95 46.93 -47.59 -21.05
N ALA A 96 47.91 -48.50 -20.87
CA ALA A 96 49.07 -48.28 -19.98
C ALA A 96 49.97 -47.12 -20.44
N ASP A 97 50.13 -46.93 -21.76
CA ASP A 97 51.03 -45.93 -22.36
C ASP A 97 50.33 -44.58 -22.65
N ALA A 98 49.17 -44.33 -22.07
CA ALA A 98 48.44 -43.09 -22.27
C ALA A 98 49.18 -41.88 -21.66
N ASP A 99 49.17 -40.75 -22.38
CA ASP A 99 49.75 -39.51 -21.88
C ASP A 99 48.97 -38.98 -20.65
N GLU A 100 49.71 -38.57 -19.63
CA GLU A 100 49.16 -38.17 -18.33
C GLU A 100 48.25 -36.94 -18.43
N THR A 101 48.59 -36.02 -19.35
CA THR A 101 47.79 -34.82 -19.62
C THR A 101 46.45 -35.17 -20.23
N GLU A 102 46.41 -36.15 -21.16
CA GLU A 102 45.18 -36.61 -21.77
C GLU A 102 44.29 -37.37 -20.78
N LEU A 103 44.88 -38.23 -19.93
CA LEU A 103 44.21 -38.91 -18.83
C LEU A 103 43.54 -37.90 -17.88
N MET A 104 44.27 -36.83 -17.50
CA MET A 104 43.75 -35.77 -16.63
C MET A 104 42.59 -35.03 -17.30
N LYS A 105 42.68 -34.66 -18.59
CA LYS A 105 41.63 -34.03 -19.34
C LYS A 105 40.36 -34.89 -19.39
N MET A 106 40.50 -36.19 -19.54
CA MET A 106 39.39 -37.14 -19.54
C MET A 106 38.79 -37.29 -18.15
N ALA A 107 39.64 -37.50 -17.14
CA ALA A 107 39.19 -37.71 -15.76
C ALA A 107 38.40 -36.54 -15.19
N VAL A 108 38.82 -35.29 -15.44
CA VAL A 108 38.11 -34.09 -14.95
C VAL A 108 36.69 -33.93 -15.54
N ARG A 109 36.40 -34.59 -16.68
CA ARG A 109 35.08 -34.59 -17.33
C ARG A 109 34.16 -35.74 -16.86
N MET A 110 34.68 -36.65 -16.05
CA MET A 110 33.90 -37.77 -15.50
C MET A 110 32.95 -37.29 -14.38
N PRO A 111 31.91 -38.06 -14.07
CA PRO A 111 30.99 -37.75 -12.98
C PRO A 111 31.70 -37.56 -11.63
N ASP A 112 31.13 -36.72 -10.76
CA ASP A 112 31.57 -36.48 -9.37
C ASP A 112 32.98 -35.92 -9.21
N THR A 113 33.64 -35.51 -10.29
CA THR A 113 34.97 -34.91 -10.27
C THR A 113 35.00 -33.48 -9.75
N MET A 114 33.85 -32.82 -9.76
CA MET A 114 33.66 -31.52 -9.15
C MET A 114 32.77 -31.65 -7.90
N LYS A 115 33.25 -31.16 -6.78
CA LYS A 115 32.53 -31.16 -5.51
C LYS A 115 32.10 -29.75 -5.17
N ILE A 116 30.80 -29.53 -5.02
CA ILE A 116 30.29 -28.31 -4.42
C ILE A 116 30.57 -28.44 -2.92
N GLU A 117 31.47 -27.65 -2.37
CA GLU A 117 31.58 -27.54 -0.93
C GLU A 117 30.33 -26.91 -0.39
N ARG A 118 29.61 -27.61 0.50
CA ARG A 118 28.61 -26.99 1.33
C ARG A 118 29.34 -26.06 2.27
N GLU A 119 29.32 -24.76 2.00
CA GLU A 119 29.76 -23.77 2.96
C GLU A 119 28.96 -24.00 4.26
N GLU A 120 29.62 -24.19 5.37
CA GLU A 120 28.96 -24.14 6.69
C GLU A 120 28.61 -22.68 6.98
N ILE A 121 27.47 -22.46 7.67
CA ILE A 121 27.06 -21.11 8.05
C ILE A 121 28.07 -20.58 9.05
N ASP A 122 28.84 -19.57 8.68
CA ASP A 122 29.64 -18.81 9.62
C ASP A 122 28.69 -17.92 10.46
N GLU A 123 28.70 -18.12 11.79
CA GLU A 123 27.89 -17.33 12.71
C GLU A 123 28.16 -15.83 12.60
N ASN A 124 29.41 -15.45 12.31
CA ASN A 124 29.80 -14.07 12.11
C ASN A 124 29.21 -13.49 10.81
N ASP A 125 29.21 -14.27 9.72
CA ASP A 125 28.53 -13.90 8.46
C ASP A 125 27.04 -13.68 8.68
N TRP A 126 26.38 -14.58 9.43
CA TRP A 126 24.96 -14.43 9.74
C TRP A 126 24.67 -13.19 10.58
N ALA A 127 25.48 -12.88 11.57
CA ALA A 127 25.34 -11.66 12.37
C ALA A 127 25.42 -10.39 11.52
N GLN A 128 26.28 -10.39 10.51
CA GLN A 128 26.42 -9.28 9.58
C GLN A 128 25.21 -9.18 8.62
N ILE A 129 24.69 -10.32 8.15
CA ILE A 129 23.43 -10.36 7.37
C ILE A 129 22.27 -9.82 8.21
N GLN A 130 22.18 -10.20 9.49
CA GLN A 130 21.17 -9.71 10.42
C GLN A 130 21.24 -8.18 10.60
N THR A 131 22.43 -7.61 10.64
CA THR A 131 22.62 -6.15 10.69
C THR A 131 22.04 -5.48 9.44
N ALA A 132 22.34 -6.01 8.24
CA ALA A 132 21.79 -5.48 6.99
C ALA A 132 20.25 -5.66 6.90
N ILE A 133 19.73 -6.79 7.42
CA ILE A 133 18.28 -7.03 7.51
C ILE A 133 17.62 -5.97 8.39
N GLU A 134 18.17 -5.72 9.57
CA GLU A 134 17.65 -4.75 10.52
C GLU A 134 17.64 -3.32 9.93
N GLU A 135 18.73 -2.95 9.25
CA GLU A 135 18.83 -1.67 8.55
C GLU A 135 17.78 -1.55 7.43
N ALA A 136 17.62 -2.58 6.59
CA ALA A 136 16.61 -2.57 5.53
C ALA A 136 15.17 -2.45 6.09
N LEU A 137 14.88 -3.15 7.20
CA LEU A 137 13.59 -3.05 7.88
C LEU A 137 13.38 -1.67 8.51
N GLN A 138 14.40 -1.05 9.06
CA GLN A 138 14.31 0.31 9.57
C GLN A 138 14.07 1.33 8.44
N ASN A 139 14.73 1.15 7.31
CA ASN A 139 14.57 2.01 6.13
C ASN A 139 13.14 1.95 5.57
N ILE A 140 12.52 0.76 5.46
CA ILE A 140 11.11 0.68 5.02
C ILE A 140 10.14 1.30 6.03
N LEU A 141 10.38 1.16 7.34
CA LEU A 141 9.55 1.80 8.37
C LEU A 141 9.65 3.32 8.31
N THR A 142 10.85 3.84 8.08
CA THR A 142 11.08 5.29 7.88
C THR A 142 10.36 5.79 6.63
N PHE A 143 10.45 5.03 5.53
CA PHE A 143 9.73 5.33 4.29
C PHE A 143 8.20 5.35 4.51
N ARG A 144 7.65 4.31 5.15
CA ARG A 144 6.21 4.22 5.48
C ARG A 144 5.71 5.42 6.31
N LYS A 145 6.52 5.91 7.25
CA LYS A 145 6.20 7.10 8.05
C LYS A 145 6.21 8.37 7.21
N ALA A 146 7.22 8.56 6.36
CA ALA A 146 7.32 9.73 5.50
C ALA A 146 6.17 9.78 4.49
N GLU A 147 5.83 8.65 3.87
CA GLU A 147 4.69 8.55 2.96
C GLU A 147 3.36 8.73 3.69
N GLY A 148 3.24 8.20 4.93
CA GLY A 148 2.08 8.42 5.78
C GLY A 148 1.84 9.90 6.08
N LEU A 149 2.89 10.68 6.32
CA LEU A 149 2.78 12.13 6.49
C LEU A 149 2.30 12.83 5.21
N SER A 150 2.76 12.38 4.05
CA SER A 150 2.28 12.90 2.75
C SER A 150 0.79 12.61 2.56
N LEU A 151 0.33 11.40 2.88
CA LEU A 151 -1.09 11.02 2.84
C LEU A 151 -1.93 11.86 3.81
N GLU A 152 -1.43 12.13 5.01
CA GLU A 152 -2.10 12.98 6.01
C GLU A 152 -2.33 14.38 5.48
N ASN A 153 -1.33 15.01 4.88
CA ASN A 153 -1.44 16.34 4.26
C ASN A 153 -2.44 16.33 3.09
N GLU A 154 -2.42 15.29 2.27
CA GLU A 154 -3.38 15.16 1.18
C GLU A 154 -4.81 15.03 1.69
N PHE A 155 -5.06 14.19 2.70
CA PHE A 155 -6.38 14.08 3.32
C PHE A 155 -6.88 15.40 3.89
N GLN A 156 -6.02 16.14 4.60
CA GLN A 156 -6.39 17.46 5.13
C GLN A 156 -6.81 18.43 4.03
N LEU A 157 -6.07 18.46 2.90
CA LEU A 157 -6.41 19.29 1.75
C LEU A 157 -7.76 18.88 1.14
N ARG A 158 -8.01 17.58 0.91
CA ARG A 158 -9.26 17.11 0.32
C ARG A 158 -10.47 17.38 1.23
N ILE A 159 -10.31 17.17 2.53
CA ILE A 159 -11.34 17.48 3.51
C ILE A 159 -11.65 18.99 3.53
N ALA A 160 -10.63 19.84 3.46
CA ALA A 160 -10.83 21.29 3.38
C ALA A 160 -11.59 21.70 2.10
N ASN A 161 -11.27 21.08 0.95
CA ASN A 161 -11.97 21.33 -0.31
C ASN A 161 -13.45 20.90 -0.22
N ILE A 162 -13.74 19.71 0.33
CA ILE A 162 -15.13 19.26 0.52
C ILE A 162 -15.88 20.25 1.41
N ARG A 163 -15.28 20.71 2.51
CA ARG A 163 -15.89 21.69 3.41
C ARG A 163 -16.15 23.02 2.71
N GLN A 164 -15.22 23.48 1.88
CA GLN A 164 -15.39 24.69 1.08
C GLN A 164 -16.58 24.56 0.12
N TYR A 165 -16.60 23.49 -0.71
CA TYR A 165 -17.69 23.26 -1.66
C TYR A 165 -19.07 23.12 -1.00
N MET A 166 -19.10 22.47 0.17
CA MET A 166 -20.30 22.38 1.00
C MET A 166 -20.79 23.79 1.41
N ASN A 167 -19.91 24.65 1.91
CA ASN A 167 -20.26 25.99 2.34
C ASN A 167 -20.71 26.85 1.16
N GLU A 168 -20.07 26.73 0.00
CA GLU A 168 -20.52 27.42 -1.24
C GLU A 168 -21.91 26.93 -1.68
N ALA A 169 -22.20 25.64 -1.60
CA ALA A 169 -23.51 25.09 -1.89
C ALA A 169 -24.58 25.62 -0.93
N LEU A 170 -24.27 25.71 0.35
CA LEU A 170 -25.17 26.28 1.36
C LEU A 170 -25.44 27.75 1.16
N ALA A 171 -24.48 28.51 0.64
CA ALA A 171 -24.69 29.92 0.32
C ALA A 171 -25.71 30.14 -0.84
N LEU A 172 -25.89 29.15 -1.70
CA LEU A 172 -26.87 29.13 -2.79
C LEU A 172 -28.26 28.62 -2.38
N ASP A 173 -28.39 28.08 -1.17
CA ASP A 173 -29.65 27.49 -0.70
C ASP A 173 -30.84 28.48 -0.65
N PRO A 174 -30.69 29.73 -0.18
CA PRO A 174 -31.76 30.73 -0.22
C PRO A 174 -32.25 31.02 -1.63
N GLU A 175 -31.36 31.11 -2.62
CA GLU A 175 -31.71 31.31 -4.03
C GLU A 175 -32.50 30.12 -4.58
N ARG A 176 -32.09 28.89 -4.26
CA ARG A 176 -32.82 27.68 -4.60
C ARG A 176 -34.24 27.67 -4.06
N VAL A 177 -34.39 28.02 -2.77
CA VAL A 177 -35.71 28.11 -2.12
C VAL A 177 -36.61 29.13 -2.81
N GLN A 178 -36.07 30.30 -3.13
CA GLN A 178 -36.83 31.35 -3.84
C GLN A 178 -37.24 30.90 -5.24
N ALA A 179 -36.33 30.29 -6.00
CA ALA A 179 -36.62 29.76 -7.33
C ALA A 179 -37.75 28.69 -7.33
N ILE A 180 -37.83 27.87 -6.27
CA ILE A 180 -38.91 26.90 -6.10
C ILE A 180 -40.26 27.62 -5.86
N LYS A 181 -40.28 28.62 -4.98
CA LYS A 181 -41.48 29.41 -4.70
C LYS A 181 -42.00 30.08 -5.97
N ASP A 182 -41.12 30.76 -6.70
CA ASP A 182 -41.49 31.49 -7.93
C ASP A 182 -42.05 30.54 -9.00
N ARG A 183 -41.42 29.37 -9.17
CA ARG A 183 -41.90 28.34 -10.11
C ARG A 183 -43.27 27.80 -9.73
N LEU A 184 -43.52 27.54 -8.45
CA LEU A 184 -44.82 27.05 -7.99
C LEU A 184 -45.91 28.13 -8.14
N GLN A 185 -45.62 29.40 -7.84
CA GLN A 185 -46.54 30.53 -8.03
C GLN A 185 -46.88 30.73 -9.52
N THR A 186 -45.88 30.66 -10.41
CA THR A 186 -46.07 30.76 -11.84
C THR A 186 -46.97 29.64 -12.37
N ALA A 187 -46.66 28.36 -11.98
CA ALA A 187 -47.48 27.23 -12.40
C ALA A 187 -48.94 27.33 -11.96
N ILE A 188 -49.20 27.85 -10.78
CA ILE A 188 -50.57 28.09 -10.28
C ILE A 188 -51.27 29.17 -11.10
N SER A 189 -50.60 30.30 -11.37
CA SER A 189 -51.14 31.38 -12.16
C SER A 189 -51.53 30.95 -13.59
N GLU A 190 -50.74 30.05 -14.20
CA GLU A 190 -51.02 29.49 -15.53
C GLU A 190 -52.25 28.58 -15.54
N LEU A 191 -52.51 27.85 -14.44
CA LEU A 191 -53.68 26.96 -14.34
C LEU A 191 -55.01 27.70 -14.25
N LYS A 192 -55.03 29.03 -14.00
CA LYS A 192 -56.26 29.90 -13.87
C LYS A 192 -57.30 29.31 -12.90
N VAL A 193 -56.89 28.59 -11.88
CA VAL A 193 -57.76 27.99 -10.87
C VAL A 193 -57.68 28.84 -9.60
N ASN A 194 -58.85 29.07 -8.97
CA ASN A 194 -58.84 29.62 -7.61
C ASN A 194 -58.22 28.58 -6.65
N VAL A 195 -56.99 28.84 -6.22
CA VAL A 195 -56.27 27.98 -5.27
C VAL A 195 -56.54 28.51 -3.87
N ASP A 196 -56.85 27.61 -2.95
CA ASP A 196 -56.90 27.92 -1.53
C ASP A 196 -55.48 28.25 -1.05
N GLU A 197 -55.25 29.50 -0.61
CA GLU A 197 -53.94 29.99 -0.17
C GLU A 197 -53.38 29.15 0.99
N ASN A 198 -54.23 28.73 1.94
CA ASN A 198 -53.79 27.89 3.06
C ASN A 198 -53.27 26.53 2.60
N ARG A 199 -53.92 25.94 1.61
CA ARG A 199 -53.47 24.65 1.04
C ARG A 199 -52.20 24.80 0.25
N PHE A 200 -52.03 25.90 -0.46
CA PHE A 200 -50.78 26.20 -1.18
C PHE A 200 -49.59 26.37 -0.21
N GLU A 201 -49.78 27.09 0.88
CA GLU A 201 -48.73 27.27 1.90
C GLU A 201 -48.34 25.93 2.55
N GLN A 202 -49.30 25.05 2.85
CA GLN A 202 -49.03 23.72 3.39
C GLN A 202 -48.24 22.87 2.42
N GLU A 203 -48.59 22.84 1.16
CA GLU A 203 -47.84 22.10 0.14
C GLU A 203 -46.43 22.69 -0.06
N LEU A 204 -46.28 24.01 -0.02
CA LEU A 204 -45.01 24.68 -0.12
C LEU A 204 -44.10 24.31 1.07
N ILE A 205 -44.61 24.31 2.30
CA ILE A 205 -43.88 23.89 3.50
C ILE A 205 -43.43 22.45 3.34
N TYR A 206 -44.29 21.54 2.92
CA TYR A 206 -43.96 20.13 2.67
C TYR A 206 -42.82 19.96 1.65
N TYR A 207 -42.85 20.73 0.54
CA TYR A 207 -41.76 20.70 -0.45
C TYR A 207 -40.47 21.27 0.09
N LEU A 208 -40.50 22.32 0.89
CA LEU A 208 -39.31 22.92 1.50
C LEU A 208 -38.68 21.97 2.51
N GLU A 209 -39.48 21.31 3.35
CA GLU A 209 -38.99 20.28 4.30
C GLU A 209 -38.38 19.09 3.58
N LYS A 210 -39.00 18.60 2.51
CA LYS A 210 -38.51 17.49 1.70
C LYS A 210 -37.15 17.79 1.05
N LEU A 211 -36.88 19.03 0.73
CA LEU A 211 -35.67 19.49 0.07
C LEU A 211 -34.67 20.14 1.04
N ASP A 212 -34.96 20.16 2.33
CA ASP A 212 -34.05 20.67 3.35
C ASP A 212 -32.78 19.82 3.41
N ILE A 213 -31.62 20.48 3.43
CA ILE A 213 -30.27 19.88 3.45
C ILE A 213 -29.56 20.14 4.78
N THR A 214 -30.25 20.66 5.78
CA THR A 214 -29.66 21.03 7.07
C THR A 214 -29.11 19.81 7.81
N GLU A 215 -29.83 18.70 7.76
CA GLU A 215 -29.38 17.44 8.40
C GLU A 215 -28.11 16.91 7.73
N GLU A 216 -28.07 16.85 6.40
CA GLU A 216 -26.91 16.38 5.64
C GLU A 216 -25.68 17.25 5.89
N LYS A 217 -25.87 18.56 6.01
CA LYS A 217 -24.81 19.52 6.38
C LYS A 217 -24.21 19.16 7.74
N VAL A 218 -25.06 18.99 8.76
CA VAL A 218 -24.60 18.70 10.13
C VAL A 218 -23.88 17.34 10.16
N ARG A 219 -24.45 16.31 9.55
CA ARG A 219 -23.86 14.98 9.49
C ARG A 219 -22.55 14.97 8.71
N LEU A 220 -22.51 15.59 7.54
CA LEU A 220 -21.27 15.66 6.75
C LEU A 220 -20.18 16.41 7.53
N THR A 221 -20.50 17.52 8.19
CA THR A 221 -19.54 18.25 9.03
C THR A 221 -18.96 17.35 10.12
N ASN A 222 -19.82 16.62 10.83
CA ASN A 222 -19.39 15.68 11.89
C ASN A 222 -18.48 14.57 11.34
N HIS A 223 -18.80 14.03 10.15
CA HIS A 223 -17.98 12.99 9.53
C HIS A 223 -16.62 13.54 9.04
N LEU A 224 -16.56 14.76 8.53
CA LEU A 224 -15.32 15.43 8.15
C LEU A 224 -14.42 15.65 9.37
N ASP A 225 -14.99 16.13 10.48
CA ASP A 225 -14.26 16.34 11.73
C ASP A 225 -13.77 15.01 12.32
N TYR A 226 -14.64 14.00 12.36
CA TYR A 226 -14.27 12.67 12.86
C TYR A 226 -13.19 11.97 12.00
N PHE A 227 -13.18 12.23 10.69
CA PHE A 227 -12.11 11.76 9.82
C PHE A 227 -10.77 12.39 10.21
N LEU A 228 -10.73 13.73 10.40
CA LEU A 228 -9.53 14.45 10.83
C LEU A 228 -9.05 14.02 12.22
N GLU A 229 -9.96 13.82 13.16
CA GLU A 229 -9.63 13.29 14.48
C GLU A 229 -9.02 11.88 14.38
N THR A 230 -9.59 11.03 13.50
CA THR A 230 -9.11 9.65 13.32
C THR A 230 -7.71 9.60 12.73
N ILE A 231 -7.36 10.45 11.74
CA ILE A 231 -6.00 10.48 11.18
C ILE A 231 -4.96 11.02 12.15
N ASN A 232 -5.35 11.92 13.06
CA ASN A 232 -4.46 12.48 14.09
C ASN A 232 -4.33 11.58 15.33
N GLY A 233 -5.18 10.58 15.46
CA GLY A 233 -5.17 9.64 16.58
C GLY A 233 -3.97 8.68 16.56
N THR A 234 -3.78 7.98 17.67
CA THR A 234 -2.71 6.96 17.83
C THR A 234 -3.02 5.66 17.11
N GLU A 235 -4.29 5.38 16.85
CA GLU A 235 -4.82 4.16 16.21
C GLU A 235 -5.49 4.51 14.87
N ALA A 236 -4.79 5.21 13.99
CA ALA A 236 -5.29 5.44 12.65
C ALA A 236 -5.39 4.09 11.92
N ASN A 237 -6.60 3.67 11.67
CA ASN A 237 -6.93 2.39 11.03
C ASN A 237 -7.61 2.66 9.69
N GLY A 238 -6.99 2.25 8.57
CA GLY A 238 -7.53 2.43 7.23
C GLY A 238 -8.95 1.89 7.06
N ARG A 239 -9.33 0.82 7.77
CA ARG A 239 -10.70 0.30 7.75
C ARG A 239 -11.70 1.29 8.35
N LYS A 240 -11.36 1.92 9.49
CA LYS A 240 -12.20 2.92 10.15
C LYS A 240 -12.37 4.15 9.26
N LEU A 241 -11.27 4.64 8.67
CA LEU A 241 -11.30 5.74 7.70
C LEU A 241 -12.18 5.39 6.49
N GLY A 242 -12.11 4.14 5.99
CA GLY A 242 -12.96 3.65 4.92
C GLY A 242 -14.46 3.71 5.27
N PHE A 243 -14.86 3.34 6.50
CA PHE A 243 -16.25 3.50 6.95
C PHE A 243 -16.69 4.96 7.02
N ILE A 244 -15.84 5.85 7.55
CA ILE A 244 -16.16 7.28 7.63
C ILE A 244 -16.36 7.84 6.22
N THR A 245 -15.53 7.49 5.23
CA THR A 245 -15.68 7.96 3.83
C THR A 245 -16.95 7.44 3.18
N GLN A 246 -17.46 6.27 3.56
CA GLN A 246 -18.76 5.78 3.10
C GLN A 246 -19.90 6.64 3.61
N GLU A 247 -19.89 6.98 4.92
CA GLU A 247 -20.91 7.87 5.49
C GLU A 247 -20.86 9.28 4.88
N MET A 248 -19.64 9.86 4.70
CA MET A 248 -19.49 11.12 3.97
C MET A 248 -20.13 11.04 2.57
N GLY A 249 -19.93 9.92 1.87
CA GLY A 249 -20.51 9.69 0.55
C GLY A 249 -22.04 9.63 0.55
N ARG A 250 -22.63 9.07 1.59
CA ARG A 250 -24.10 9.04 1.79
C ARG A 250 -24.65 10.45 1.93
N GLU A 251 -24.05 11.25 2.80
CA GLU A 251 -24.51 12.64 3.03
C GLU A 251 -24.36 13.50 1.78
N ILE A 252 -23.23 13.42 1.06
CA ILE A 252 -23.03 14.13 -0.20
C ILE A 252 -24.03 13.68 -1.27
N ASN A 253 -24.36 12.39 -1.36
CA ASN A 253 -25.35 11.88 -2.30
C ASN A 253 -26.75 12.39 -1.98
N THR A 254 -27.14 12.37 -0.70
CA THR A 254 -28.45 12.86 -0.26
C THR A 254 -28.57 14.37 -0.49
N MET A 255 -27.53 15.14 -0.15
CA MET A 255 -27.45 16.56 -0.46
C MET A 255 -27.63 16.82 -1.98
N GLY A 256 -26.97 16.02 -2.83
CA GLY A 256 -27.12 16.11 -4.28
C GLY A 256 -28.55 15.81 -4.77
N SER A 257 -29.23 14.82 -4.19
CA SER A 257 -30.60 14.47 -4.58
C SER A 257 -31.63 15.55 -4.18
N LYS A 258 -31.35 16.27 -3.09
CA LYS A 258 -32.18 17.39 -2.61
C LYS A 258 -31.84 18.75 -3.25
N SER A 259 -30.64 18.87 -3.87
CA SER A 259 -30.17 20.11 -4.49
C SER A 259 -30.71 20.28 -5.92
N ASN A 260 -31.94 20.76 -6.06
CA ASN A 260 -32.54 21.02 -7.36
C ASN A 260 -32.11 22.41 -7.91
N HIS A 261 -30.78 22.61 -8.04
CA HIS A 261 -30.17 23.85 -8.51
C HIS A 261 -28.86 23.52 -9.25
N ALA A 262 -28.69 24.00 -10.49
CA ALA A 262 -27.59 23.58 -11.38
C ALA A 262 -26.20 23.86 -10.82
N GLN A 263 -26.00 24.99 -10.15
CA GLN A 263 -24.69 25.34 -9.57
C GLN A 263 -24.38 24.53 -8.31
N MET A 264 -25.40 24.26 -7.47
CA MET A 264 -25.24 23.35 -6.34
C MET A 264 -24.86 21.92 -6.79
N GLN A 265 -25.48 21.44 -7.88
CA GLN A 265 -25.13 20.13 -8.46
C GLN A 265 -23.66 20.04 -8.89
N LYS A 266 -23.08 21.11 -9.46
CA LYS A 266 -21.67 21.18 -9.81
C LYS A 266 -20.78 21.07 -8.57
N LEU A 267 -21.14 21.77 -7.48
CA LEU A 267 -20.41 21.69 -6.21
C LEU A 267 -20.50 20.29 -5.57
N VAL A 268 -21.65 19.64 -5.67
CA VAL A 268 -21.82 18.24 -5.22
C VAL A 268 -20.91 17.30 -6.02
N VAL A 269 -20.79 17.48 -7.33
CA VAL A 269 -19.85 16.69 -8.15
C VAL A 269 -18.43 16.93 -7.72
N GLN A 270 -18.02 18.18 -7.45
CA GLN A 270 -16.68 18.47 -6.93
C GLN A 270 -16.40 17.83 -5.56
N MET A 271 -17.40 17.85 -4.65
CA MET A 271 -17.28 17.12 -3.38
C MET A 271 -17.09 15.61 -3.58
N LYS A 272 -17.81 15.01 -4.53
CA LYS A 272 -17.67 13.59 -4.87
C LYS A 272 -16.29 13.28 -5.43
N ASP A 273 -15.75 14.10 -6.30
CA ASP A 273 -14.42 13.92 -6.88
C ASP A 273 -13.33 13.97 -5.80
N GLU A 274 -13.42 14.92 -4.86
CA GLU A 274 -12.47 14.96 -3.73
C GLU A 274 -12.63 13.76 -2.82
N LEU A 275 -13.85 13.29 -2.58
CA LEU A 275 -14.10 12.10 -1.76
C LEU A 275 -13.56 10.81 -2.41
N GLU A 276 -13.69 10.66 -3.72
CA GLU A 276 -13.11 9.47 -4.41
C GLU A 276 -11.57 9.45 -4.29
N LYS A 277 -10.90 10.60 -4.40
CA LYS A 277 -9.45 10.70 -4.14
C LYS A 277 -9.09 10.24 -2.71
N ILE A 278 -9.89 10.63 -1.72
CA ILE A 278 -9.70 10.17 -0.33
C ILE A 278 -9.88 8.64 -0.25
N LYS A 279 -10.94 8.08 -0.84
CA LYS A 279 -11.22 6.63 -0.81
C LYS A 279 -10.11 5.79 -1.41
N GLU A 280 -9.53 6.24 -2.53
CA GLU A 280 -8.40 5.58 -3.17
C GLU A 280 -7.17 5.54 -2.25
N GLN A 281 -6.87 6.64 -1.60
CA GLN A 281 -5.70 6.76 -0.72
C GLN A 281 -5.89 6.08 0.64
N VAL A 282 -7.12 6.03 1.17
CA VAL A 282 -7.43 5.33 2.43
C VAL A 282 -7.07 3.83 2.35
N LEU A 283 -7.11 3.23 1.16
CA LEU A 283 -6.69 1.85 0.95
C LEU A 283 -5.19 1.63 1.25
N ASN A 284 -4.38 2.67 1.19
CA ASN A 284 -2.94 2.63 1.45
C ASN A 284 -2.59 2.90 2.92
N VAL A 285 -3.56 3.22 3.77
CA VAL A 285 -3.34 3.45 5.21
C VAL A 285 -3.29 2.12 5.94
N LEU A 286 -2.24 1.95 6.79
CA LEU A 286 -2.01 0.75 7.60
C LEU A 286 -3.04 0.59 8.70
#